data_bc2f649b0a704f9d84fb554333de5a6a
#
_entry.id   bc2f649b0a704f9d84fb554333de5a6a
#
_cell.length_a   1.000
_cell.length_b   1.000
_cell.length_c   1.000
_cell.angle_alpha   90.00
_cell.angle_beta   90.00
_cell.angle_gamma   90.00
#
_symmetry.space_group_name_H-M   'P 1'
#
loop_
_entity.id
_entity.type
_entity.pdbx_description
1 polymer ?
#
loop_
_entity_poly.entity_id
_entity_poly.type
_entity_poly.pdbx_seq_one_letter_code
_entity_poly.pdbx_strand_id
1 'polypeptide(L)'
;MKKIIMLMGCLLCLVACEKENLTYENIDEGEDVDVSKLPSKKFTFTVKGEFESATFMSNATTFRAPVYLSGDGNAMTDLWVFDYMNDRCVQSIHQVSTDESWGKPQMSLAYGTHHVYFVASRGDSPTLDDEGHMIVWGIPKDTFWKDYSVEVVSTSNGNRAVTLDRVATKLKISVNDEVPSNLGEIAVTPEKWYYGLDYKTGDAVSAQKKERTVTVPESYYGTTGRLVANFFGISGSDEWTTNIAVEARGTDASVLGKASITGAPFKRNRATEYSGNLFASGGGFDVSISDDWDNPVTGEC
;
A
#
# COMPACT_ATOMS: atom_id res chain seq x y z
N MET A 1 0.62 -50.80 50.71
CA MET A 1 0.78 -49.90 49.54
C MET A 1 -0.50 -49.96 48.72
N LYS A 2 -1.40 -48.99 48.93
CA LYS A 2 -2.71 -48.93 48.20
C LYS A 2 -2.60 -47.81 47.16
N LYS A 3 -2.72 -48.17 45.89
CA LYS A 3 -2.81 -47.20 44.79
C LYS A 3 -4.25 -46.67 44.70
N ILE A 4 -4.43 -45.38 44.90
CA ILE A 4 -5.70 -44.67 44.68
C ILE A 4 -5.69 -44.19 43.23
N ILE A 5 -6.61 -44.73 42.41
CA ILE A 5 -6.88 -44.28 41.05
C ILE A 5 -7.92 -43.17 41.18
N MET A 6 -7.50 -41.91 40.89
CA MET A 6 -8.38 -40.75 40.86
C MET A 6 -9.02 -40.65 39.46
N LEU A 7 -10.29 -40.99 39.39
CA LEU A 7 -11.12 -40.90 38.18
C LEU A 7 -11.56 -39.44 38.05
N MET A 8 -10.98 -38.69 37.10
CA MET A 8 -11.35 -37.32 36.83
C MET A 8 -12.51 -37.29 35.84
N GLY A 9 -13.72 -37.15 36.39
CA GLY A 9 -14.95 -37.00 35.61
C GLY A 9 -14.95 -35.64 34.89
N CYS A 10 -14.93 -35.64 33.55
CA CYS A 10 -15.20 -34.46 32.74
C CYS A 10 -16.69 -34.11 32.84
N LEU A 11 -17.02 -33.15 33.64
CA LEU A 11 -18.34 -32.53 33.68
C LEU A 11 -18.45 -31.55 32.51
N LEU A 12 -19.09 -31.98 31.45
CA LEU A 12 -19.50 -31.11 30.34
C LEU A 12 -20.63 -30.20 30.86
N CYS A 13 -20.29 -29.01 31.30
CA CYS A 13 -21.26 -27.95 31.49
C CYS A 13 -21.67 -27.44 30.08
N LEU A 14 -22.82 -27.94 29.62
CA LEU A 14 -23.57 -27.28 28.55
C LEU A 14 -24.16 -25.99 29.17
N VAL A 15 -23.41 -24.89 29.10
CA VAL A 15 -23.97 -23.56 29.33
C VAL A 15 -24.80 -23.23 28.08
N ALA A 16 -26.11 -23.43 28.19
CA ALA A 16 -27.06 -22.81 27.26
C ALA A 16 -26.96 -21.29 27.50
N CYS A 17 -26.22 -20.61 26.61
CA CYS A 17 -26.29 -19.16 26.56
C CYS A 17 -27.70 -18.76 26.12
N GLU A 18 -28.54 -18.34 27.03
CA GLU A 18 -29.67 -17.48 26.72
C GLU A 18 -29.08 -16.23 26.06
N LYS A 19 -29.40 -16.03 24.77
CA LYS A 19 -29.09 -14.78 24.07
C LYS A 19 -30.01 -13.71 24.67
N GLU A 20 -29.46 -12.89 25.59
CA GLU A 20 -30.08 -11.61 25.85
C GLU A 20 -30.08 -10.83 24.54
N ASN A 21 -31.24 -10.40 24.08
CA ASN A 21 -31.40 -9.50 22.93
C ASN A 21 -30.97 -8.10 23.39
N LEU A 22 -29.66 -7.85 23.35
CA LEU A 22 -29.12 -6.50 23.47
C LEU A 22 -29.51 -5.74 22.19
N THR A 23 -30.45 -4.83 22.30
CA THR A 23 -30.77 -3.89 21.24
C THR A 23 -29.87 -2.67 21.39
N TYR A 24 -29.44 -2.11 20.27
CA TYR A 24 -28.54 -0.95 20.13
C TYR A 24 -28.96 0.27 20.98
N GLU A 25 -30.25 0.37 21.33
CA GLU A 25 -30.84 1.47 22.10
C GLU A 25 -30.42 1.49 23.61
N ASN A 26 -29.74 0.44 24.11
CA ASN A 26 -29.40 0.29 25.53
C ASN A 26 -27.91 0.41 25.82
N ILE A 27 -27.09 0.88 24.86
CA ILE A 27 -25.64 1.03 25.04
C ILE A 27 -25.36 2.49 25.40
N ASP A 28 -25.12 2.77 26.72
CA ASP A 28 -24.63 4.07 27.17
C ASP A 28 -23.24 4.36 26.55
N GLU A 29 -23.06 5.58 26.05
CA GLU A 29 -21.76 6.05 25.53
C GLU A 29 -20.75 6.04 26.71
N GLY A 30 -19.89 5.01 26.75
CA GLY A 30 -18.81 4.89 27.75
C GLY A 30 -18.70 3.52 28.43
N GLU A 31 -19.65 2.60 28.25
CA GLU A 31 -19.49 1.23 28.71
C GLU A 31 -18.60 0.41 27.78
N ASP A 32 -17.77 -0.43 28.36
CA ASP A 32 -16.85 -1.34 27.68
C ASP A 32 -17.65 -2.54 27.13
N VAL A 33 -18.37 -2.30 26.04
CA VAL A 33 -19.25 -3.30 25.42
C VAL A 33 -18.43 -4.45 24.88
N ASP A 34 -18.67 -5.64 25.38
CA ASP A 34 -18.11 -6.87 24.84
C ASP A 34 -18.75 -7.16 23.46
N VAL A 35 -18.11 -6.66 22.41
CA VAL A 35 -18.58 -6.76 21.01
C VAL A 35 -18.85 -8.22 20.61
N SER A 36 -18.19 -9.20 21.24
CA SER A 36 -18.39 -10.62 20.94
C SER A 36 -19.78 -11.13 21.33
N LYS A 37 -20.48 -10.43 22.22
CA LYS A 37 -21.85 -10.77 22.65
C LYS A 37 -22.94 -10.11 21.80
N LEU A 38 -22.57 -9.13 20.97
CA LEU A 38 -23.55 -8.48 20.10
C LEU A 38 -24.00 -9.40 18.97
N PRO A 39 -25.28 -9.29 18.54
CA PRO A 39 -25.72 -9.91 17.31
C PRO A 39 -24.84 -9.44 16.17
N SER A 40 -24.41 -10.38 15.33
CA SER A 40 -23.49 -10.09 14.24
C SER A 40 -23.99 -10.68 12.91
N LYS A 41 -23.42 -10.20 11.83
CA LYS A 41 -23.70 -10.68 10.48
C LYS A 41 -22.42 -10.93 9.72
N LYS A 42 -22.37 -12.03 8.97
CA LYS A 42 -21.23 -12.35 8.12
C LYS A 42 -21.21 -11.44 6.89
N PHE A 43 -20.08 -10.80 6.66
CA PHE A 43 -19.77 -10.01 5.49
C PHE A 43 -18.70 -10.69 4.66
N THR A 44 -18.85 -10.63 3.34
CA THR A 44 -17.82 -10.99 2.37
C THR A 44 -17.55 -9.76 1.53
N PHE A 45 -16.34 -9.25 1.58
CA PHE A 45 -15.91 -8.13 0.76
C PHE A 45 -15.27 -8.65 -0.53
N THR A 46 -15.60 -8.04 -1.66
CA THR A 46 -14.88 -8.24 -2.91
C THR A 46 -14.05 -7.00 -3.15
N VAL A 47 -12.75 -7.11 -2.91
CA VAL A 47 -11.83 -5.99 -2.98
C VAL A 47 -11.35 -5.81 -4.42
N LYS A 48 -11.41 -4.56 -4.90
CA LYS A 48 -10.97 -4.14 -6.24
C LYS A 48 -10.07 -2.93 -6.07
N GLY A 49 -9.03 -2.81 -6.90
CA GLY A 49 -8.29 -1.57 -7.05
C GLY A 49 -8.81 -0.77 -8.25
N GLU A 50 -8.75 0.55 -8.21
CA GLU A 50 -8.80 1.35 -9.43
C GLU A 50 -7.45 1.26 -10.13
N PHE A 51 -7.25 0.16 -10.84
CA PHE A 51 -6.09 -0.02 -11.70
C PHE A 51 -6.55 0.16 -13.12
N GLU A 52 -5.97 1.09 -13.83
CA GLU A 52 -6.02 1.04 -15.28
C GLU A 52 -5.06 -0.07 -15.72
N SER A 53 -5.61 -1.23 -16.07
CA SER A 53 -4.83 -2.20 -16.82
C SER A 53 -4.63 -1.61 -18.22
N ALA A 54 -3.39 -1.28 -18.55
CA ALA A 54 -3.02 -1.07 -19.95
C ALA A 54 -3.22 -2.39 -20.70
N THR A 55 -4.41 -2.62 -21.17
CA THR A 55 -4.64 -3.68 -22.15
C THR A 55 -4.20 -3.12 -23.49
N PHE A 56 -3.11 -3.64 -24.03
CA PHE A 56 -2.76 -3.50 -25.42
C PHE A 56 -3.91 -4.05 -26.27
N MET A 57 -4.75 -3.16 -26.76
CA MET A 57 -5.64 -3.43 -27.87
C MET A 57 -5.66 -2.19 -28.77
N SER A 58 -5.10 -2.40 -29.96
CA SER A 58 -5.33 -1.52 -31.10
C SER A 58 -6.85 -1.29 -31.27
N ASN A 59 -7.22 -0.02 -31.33
CA ASN A 59 -8.54 0.48 -31.74
C ASN A 59 -9.70 0.22 -30.78
N ALA A 60 -10.08 1.27 -30.14
CA ALA A 60 -11.39 1.63 -29.63
C ALA A 60 -11.53 1.73 -28.11
N THR A 61 -12.04 2.89 -27.70
CA THR A 61 -12.80 3.18 -26.50
C THR A 61 -12.25 2.60 -25.19
N THR A 62 -11.68 3.47 -24.37
CA THR A 62 -11.24 3.24 -23.00
C THR A 62 -12.35 2.62 -22.15
N PHE A 63 -12.40 1.32 -22.08
CA PHE A 63 -13.13 0.62 -21.03
C PHE A 63 -12.18 0.49 -19.83
N ARG A 64 -12.45 1.22 -18.75
CA ARG A 64 -11.87 0.94 -17.44
C ARG A 64 -12.36 -0.44 -16.98
N ALA A 65 -11.59 -1.47 -17.23
CA ALA A 65 -11.86 -2.78 -16.66
C ALA A 65 -11.41 -2.76 -15.21
N PRO A 66 -12.26 -3.14 -14.22
CA PRO A 66 -11.83 -3.30 -12.85
C PRO A 66 -10.78 -4.42 -12.81
N VAL A 67 -9.56 -4.10 -12.44
CA VAL A 67 -8.53 -5.11 -12.23
C VAL A 67 -8.82 -5.79 -10.90
N TYR A 68 -9.11 -7.08 -10.95
CA TYR A 68 -9.17 -7.92 -9.76
C TYR A 68 -7.75 -8.06 -9.20
N LEU A 69 -7.62 -8.27 -7.88
CA LEU A 69 -6.32 -8.46 -7.21
C LEU A 69 -5.53 -9.68 -7.69
N SER A 70 -5.97 -10.37 -8.72
CA SER A 70 -5.35 -11.60 -9.22
C SER A 70 -5.19 -11.58 -10.74
N GLY A 71 -4.01 -11.92 -11.27
CA GLY A 71 -3.88 -12.47 -12.60
C GLY A 71 -2.76 -12.02 -13.53
N ASP A 72 -1.99 -10.99 -13.23
CA ASP A 72 -0.81 -10.63 -14.03
C ASP A 72 0.37 -10.22 -13.14
N GLY A 73 1.55 -10.10 -13.71
CA GLY A 73 2.79 -9.78 -12.99
C GLY A 73 2.79 -8.44 -12.24
N ASN A 74 1.66 -7.74 -12.23
CA ASN A 74 1.38 -6.51 -11.51
C ASN A 74 0.42 -6.71 -10.34
N ALA A 75 0.11 -7.94 -9.95
CA ALA A 75 -0.84 -8.25 -8.90
C ALA A 75 -0.40 -7.73 -7.52
N MET A 76 -1.37 -7.34 -6.69
CA MET A 76 -1.15 -7.11 -5.28
C MET A 76 -0.79 -8.43 -4.59
N THR A 77 0.06 -8.37 -3.59
CA THR A 77 0.55 -9.54 -2.85
C THR A 77 0.06 -9.59 -1.42
N ASP A 78 -0.32 -8.45 -0.87
CA ASP A 78 -0.74 -8.29 0.51
C ASP A 78 -2.03 -7.49 0.60
N LEU A 79 -2.95 -7.93 1.45
CA LEU A 79 -4.20 -7.26 1.79
C LEU A 79 -4.42 -7.30 3.29
N TRP A 80 -4.40 -6.13 3.92
CA TRP A 80 -4.77 -5.94 5.31
C TRP A 80 -6.18 -5.37 5.39
N VAL A 81 -6.98 -5.89 6.32
CA VAL A 81 -8.33 -5.41 6.61
C VAL A 81 -8.50 -5.28 8.10
N PHE A 82 -8.95 -4.11 8.57
CA PHE A 82 -9.17 -3.82 9.97
C PHE A 82 -10.60 -3.35 10.17
N ASP A 83 -11.31 -3.99 11.07
CA ASP A 83 -12.66 -3.59 11.47
C ASP A 83 -12.62 -2.81 12.77
N TYR A 84 -13.18 -1.62 12.75
CA TYR A 84 -13.28 -0.73 13.90
C TYR A 84 -14.74 -0.45 14.24
N MET A 85 -15.06 -0.56 15.52
CA MET A 85 -16.31 -0.15 16.08
C MET A 85 -16.02 0.69 17.34
N ASN A 86 -16.62 1.89 17.45
CA ASN A 86 -16.38 2.82 18.57
C ASN A 86 -14.86 3.08 18.79
N ASP A 87 -14.13 3.40 17.72
CA ASP A 87 -12.69 3.66 17.71
C ASP A 87 -11.78 2.50 18.17
N ARG A 88 -12.33 1.31 18.40
CA ARG A 88 -11.58 0.11 18.80
C ARG A 88 -11.48 -0.87 17.62
N CYS A 89 -10.28 -1.39 17.38
CA CYS A 89 -10.10 -2.51 16.45
C CYS A 89 -10.73 -3.77 17.05
N VAL A 90 -11.78 -4.27 16.42
CA VAL A 90 -12.51 -5.46 16.89
C VAL A 90 -12.12 -6.72 16.15
N GLN A 91 -11.61 -6.57 14.92
CA GLN A 91 -11.12 -7.68 14.10
C GLN A 91 -10.09 -7.18 13.08
N SER A 92 -9.09 -8.02 12.78
CA SER A 92 -8.17 -7.77 11.67
C SER A 92 -7.94 -9.05 10.86
N ILE A 93 -7.67 -8.88 9.57
CA ILE A 93 -7.33 -9.96 8.64
C ILE A 93 -6.11 -9.52 7.85
N HIS A 94 -5.13 -10.39 7.69
CA HIS A 94 -4.07 -10.25 6.70
C HIS A 94 -4.17 -11.42 5.72
N GLN A 95 -4.28 -11.11 4.44
CA GLN A 95 -4.26 -12.07 3.35
C GLN A 95 -3.00 -11.86 2.51
N VAL A 96 -2.45 -12.94 2.02
CA VAL A 96 -1.40 -12.95 0.99
C VAL A 96 -1.93 -13.52 -0.31
N SER A 97 -1.32 -13.17 -1.44
CA SER A 97 -1.82 -13.52 -2.78
C SER A 97 -1.94 -15.04 -3.04
N THR A 98 -1.32 -15.86 -2.20
CA THR A 98 -1.42 -17.33 -2.26
C THR A 98 -2.60 -17.90 -1.49
N ASP A 99 -3.33 -17.09 -0.73
CA ASP A 99 -4.49 -17.55 0.04
C ASP A 99 -5.66 -17.89 -0.89
N GLU A 100 -6.38 -18.97 -0.57
CA GLU A 100 -7.54 -19.41 -1.35
C GLU A 100 -8.64 -18.35 -1.43
N SER A 101 -8.79 -17.55 -0.35
CA SER A 101 -9.78 -16.47 -0.25
C SER A 101 -9.24 -15.11 -0.67
N TRP A 102 -8.10 -15.05 -1.37
CA TRP A 102 -7.45 -13.82 -1.77
C TRP A 102 -8.40 -12.78 -2.38
N GLY A 103 -8.35 -11.54 -1.86
CA GLY A 103 -9.21 -10.44 -2.29
C GLY A 103 -10.68 -10.57 -1.91
N LYS A 104 -11.03 -11.60 -1.12
CA LYS A 104 -12.40 -11.85 -0.62
C LYS A 104 -12.41 -12.08 0.89
N PRO A 105 -11.90 -11.13 1.70
CA PRO A 105 -11.93 -11.28 3.15
C PRO A 105 -13.35 -11.43 3.68
N GLN A 106 -13.52 -12.27 4.70
CA GLN A 106 -14.79 -12.52 5.37
C GLN A 106 -14.69 -12.13 6.83
N MET A 107 -15.61 -11.29 7.28
CA MET A 107 -15.66 -10.78 8.66
C MET A 107 -17.06 -10.98 9.25
N SER A 108 -17.13 -11.16 10.56
CA SER A 108 -18.40 -11.16 11.29
C SER A 108 -18.55 -9.79 11.97
N LEU A 109 -19.34 -8.92 11.39
CA LEU A 109 -19.56 -7.57 11.90
C LEU A 109 -20.75 -7.55 12.86
N ALA A 110 -20.59 -7.01 14.06
CA ALA A 110 -21.66 -6.79 15.02
C ALA A 110 -22.70 -5.80 14.48
N TYR A 111 -23.89 -5.74 15.07
CA TYR A 111 -24.85 -4.69 14.68
C TYR A 111 -24.36 -3.34 15.20
N GLY A 112 -24.37 -2.34 14.34
CA GLY A 112 -23.90 -0.98 14.60
C GLY A 112 -23.09 -0.39 13.44
N THR A 113 -22.44 0.73 13.70
CA THR A 113 -21.61 1.42 12.72
C THR A 113 -20.17 0.93 12.80
N HIS A 114 -19.61 0.56 11.67
CA HIS A 114 -18.24 0.10 11.50
C HIS A 114 -17.48 0.97 10.51
N HIS A 115 -16.18 1.15 10.79
CA HIS A 115 -15.18 1.59 9.83
C HIS A 115 -14.30 0.41 9.50
N VAL A 116 -14.33 -0.03 8.25
CA VAL A 116 -13.49 -1.13 7.78
C VAL A 116 -12.42 -0.56 6.87
N TYR A 117 -11.17 -0.59 7.35
CA TYR A 117 -10.01 -0.07 6.63
C TYR A 117 -9.37 -1.17 5.81
N PHE A 118 -9.09 -0.88 4.56
CA PHE A 118 -8.45 -1.80 3.62
C PHE A 118 -7.12 -1.21 3.17
N VAL A 119 -6.06 -2.02 3.19
CA VAL A 119 -4.76 -1.67 2.62
C VAL A 119 -4.28 -2.83 1.78
N ALA A 120 -4.07 -2.59 0.49
CA ALA A 120 -3.45 -3.56 -0.40
C ALA A 120 -2.13 -3.04 -0.92
N SER A 121 -1.10 -3.87 -1.00
CA SER A 121 0.20 -3.51 -1.54
C SER A 121 0.80 -4.59 -2.40
N ARG A 122 1.80 -4.19 -3.19
CA ARG A 122 2.54 -5.04 -4.09
C ARG A 122 3.93 -5.32 -3.53
N GLY A 123 4.27 -6.60 -3.34
CA GLY A 123 5.61 -7.05 -2.92
C GLY A 123 6.09 -6.51 -1.56
N ASP A 124 7.21 -7.05 -1.08
CA ASP A 124 7.87 -6.64 0.16
C ASP A 124 6.93 -6.54 1.37
N SER A 125 6.43 -7.69 1.80
CA SER A 125 5.51 -7.86 2.93
C SER A 125 5.56 -6.71 3.93
N PRO A 126 4.57 -5.82 3.94
CA PRO A 126 4.51 -4.75 4.92
C PRO A 126 4.29 -5.34 6.31
N THR A 127 4.77 -4.63 7.32
CA THR A 127 4.56 -5.02 8.72
C THR A 127 3.72 -3.98 9.44
N LEU A 128 2.92 -4.43 10.40
CA LEU A 128 2.36 -3.53 11.38
C LEU A 128 3.47 -3.04 12.31
N ASP A 129 3.40 -1.78 12.72
CA ASP A 129 4.23 -1.26 13.79
C ASP A 129 3.90 -1.93 15.14
N ASP A 130 4.75 -1.74 16.15
CA ASP A 130 4.59 -2.37 17.46
C ASP A 130 3.29 -1.94 18.17
N GLU A 131 2.75 -0.78 17.82
CA GLU A 131 1.51 -0.24 18.38
C GLU A 131 0.27 -0.67 17.57
N GLY A 132 0.46 -1.26 16.38
CA GLY A 132 -0.62 -1.72 15.51
C GLY A 132 -1.40 -0.59 14.84
N HIS A 133 -0.79 0.60 14.68
CA HIS A 133 -1.45 1.77 14.12
C HIS A 133 -1.00 2.10 12.70
N MET A 134 0.16 1.60 12.28
CA MET A 134 0.76 1.90 10.99
C MET A 134 1.18 0.64 10.26
N ILE A 135 1.05 0.67 8.95
CA ILE A 135 1.69 -0.32 8.07
C ILE A 135 2.97 0.30 7.52
N VAL A 136 4.09 -0.39 7.69
CA VAL A 136 5.43 0.10 7.32
C VAL A 136 6.09 -0.84 6.33
N TRP A 137 6.77 -0.27 5.33
CA TRP A 137 7.51 -0.99 4.30
C TRP A 137 9.01 -0.78 4.46
N GLY A 138 9.78 -1.82 4.25
CA GLY A 138 11.23 -1.70 4.07
C GLY A 138 11.58 -0.90 2.81
N ILE A 139 10.84 -1.18 1.73
CA ILE A 139 10.87 -0.45 0.45
C ILE A 139 9.41 -0.26 0.01
N PRO A 140 8.86 0.98 0.02
CA PRO A 140 7.50 1.24 -0.43
C PRO A 140 7.27 0.74 -1.85
N LYS A 141 6.11 0.16 -2.07
CA LYS A 141 5.63 -0.33 -3.36
C LYS A 141 4.30 0.33 -3.70
N ASP A 142 3.74 -0.04 -4.82
CA ASP A 142 2.40 0.40 -5.19
C ASP A 142 1.39 -0.02 -4.13
N THR A 143 0.66 0.94 -3.57
CA THR A 143 -0.17 0.73 -2.38
C THR A 143 -1.51 1.43 -2.53
N PHE A 144 -2.55 0.78 -2.06
CA PHE A 144 -3.94 1.20 -2.16
C PHE A 144 -4.62 1.12 -0.81
N TRP A 145 -5.55 2.02 -0.57
CA TRP A 145 -6.23 2.17 0.72
C TRP A 145 -7.70 2.55 0.55
N LYS A 146 -8.52 2.20 1.53
CA LYS A 146 -9.91 2.64 1.64
C LYS A 146 -10.39 2.62 3.08
N ASP A 147 -11.03 3.70 3.52
CA ASP A 147 -11.98 3.69 4.63
C ASP A 147 -13.37 3.37 4.07
N TYR A 148 -13.96 2.30 4.54
CA TYR A 148 -15.28 1.82 4.17
C TYR A 148 -16.21 1.81 5.39
N SER A 149 -17.06 2.84 5.49
CA SER A 149 -18.08 2.90 6.54
C SER A 149 -19.28 2.06 6.19
N VAL A 150 -19.79 1.30 7.15
CA VAL A 150 -21.02 0.50 7.01
C VAL A 150 -21.81 0.45 8.30
N GLU A 151 -23.12 0.67 8.19
CA GLU A 151 -24.08 0.40 9.26
C GLU A 151 -24.61 -1.04 9.10
N VAL A 152 -24.46 -1.84 10.14
CA VAL A 152 -24.85 -3.25 10.15
C VAL A 152 -26.12 -3.41 10.95
N VAL A 153 -27.17 -3.87 10.26
CA VAL A 153 -28.49 -4.18 10.83
C VAL A 153 -28.93 -5.58 10.37
N SER A 154 -29.97 -6.12 10.98
CA SER A 154 -30.49 -7.48 10.68
C SER A 154 -30.78 -7.71 9.18
N THR A 155 -31.19 -6.66 8.46
CA THR A 155 -31.52 -6.69 7.03
C THR A 155 -30.35 -6.40 6.11
N SER A 156 -29.16 -6.05 6.64
CA SER A 156 -27.98 -5.72 5.83
C SER A 156 -27.62 -6.87 4.88
N ASN A 157 -27.29 -6.56 3.63
CA ASN A 157 -26.70 -7.54 2.71
C ASN A 157 -25.23 -7.75 3.10
N GLY A 158 -24.80 -8.99 3.31
CA GLY A 158 -23.45 -9.36 3.69
C GLY A 158 -22.42 -9.34 2.55
N ASN A 159 -22.82 -9.09 1.30
CA ASN A 159 -21.86 -8.99 0.18
C ASN A 159 -21.59 -7.52 -0.16
N ARG A 160 -20.34 -7.13 -0.20
CA ARG A 160 -19.89 -5.77 -0.49
C ARG A 160 -18.76 -5.77 -1.52
N ALA A 161 -18.82 -4.86 -2.47
CA ALA A 161 -17.69 -4.53 -3.32
C ALA A 161 -17.00 -3.28 -2.76
N VAL A 162 -15.67 -3.33 -2.64
CA VAL A 162 -14.86 -2.21 -2.14
C VAL A 162 -13.82 -1.89 -3.18
N THR A 163 -13.80 -0.64 -3.65
CA THR A 163 -12.77 -0.13 -4.55
C THR A 163 -11.77 0.68 -3.76
N LEU A 164 -10.50 0.32 -3.88
CA LEU A 164 -9.40 0.98 -3.18
C LEU A 164 -8.84 2.12 -4.02
N ASP A 165 -8.45 3.19 -3.35
CA ASP A 165 -7.79 4.35 -3.95
C ASP A 165 -6.27 4.22 -3.80
N ARG A 166 -5.49 4.58 -4.84
CA ARG A 166 -4.02 4.53 -4.73
C ARG A 166 -3.50 5.61 -3.80
N VAL A 167 -2.71 5.22 -2.80
CA VAL A 167 -2.03 6.12 -1.85
C VAL A 167 -0.51 6.17 -2.06
N ALA A 168 -0.02 5.50 -3.06
CA ALA A 168 1.39 5.61 -3.46
C ALA A 168 1.62 6.83 -4.34
N THR A 169 2.85 7.35 -4.29
CA THR A 169 3.44 8.29 -5.24
C THR A 169 4.66 7.67 -5.89
N LYS A 170 5.14 8.25 -7.00
CA LYS A 170 6.24 7.69 -7.78
C LYS A 170 7.25 8.75 -8.15
N LEU A 171 8.53 8.47 -7.93
CA LEU A 171 9.65 9.24 -8.46
C LEU A 171 10.29 8.47 -9.61
N LYS A 172 10.47 9.14 -10.73
CA LYS A 172 11.27 8.66 -11.86
C LYS A 172 12.39 9.64 -12.14
N ILE A 173 13.58 9.11 -12.48
CA ILE A 173 14.72 9.93 -12.90
C ILE A 173 15.26 9.32 -14.20
N SER A 174 15.28 10.12 -15.25
CA SER A 174 15.83 9.79 -16.55
C SER A 174 17.06 10.64 -16.85
N VAL A 175 18.10 10.04 -17.39
CA VAL A 175 19.34 10.71 -17.77
C VAL A 175 19.39 10.84 -19.29
N ASN A 176 19.53 12.09 -19.78
CA ASN A 176 19.47 12.42 -21.21
C ASN A 176 20.85 12.36 -21.89
N ASP A 177 21.92 12.54 -21.14
CA ASP A 177 23.28 12.40 -21.65
C ASP A 177 23.72 10.93 -21.77
N GLU A 178 24.82 10.72 -22.48
CA GLU A 178 25.36 9.38 -22.71
C GLU A 178 25.80 8.72 -21.40
N VAL A 179 25.33 7.51 -21.14
CA VAL A 179 25.67 6.74 -19.95
C VAL A 179 27.10 6.23 -20.03
N PRO A 180 28.01 6.62 -19.11
CA PRO A 180 29.41 6.18 -19.12
C PRO A 180 29.55 4.66 -18.98
N SER A 181 30.53 4.08 -19.68
CA SER A 181 30.77 2.63 -19.65
C SER A 181 31.31 2.10 -18.32
N ASN A 182 31.76 2.98 -17.43
CA ASN A 182 32.20 2.66 -16.08
C ASN A 182 31.17 3.01 -14.99
N LEU A 183 29.95 3.36 -15.36
CA LEU A 183 28.87 3.63 -14.39
C LEU A 183 28.47 2.32 -13.70
N GLY A 184 28.53 2.28 -12.37
CA GLY A 184 28.12 1.14 -11.55
C GLY A 184 26.69 1.31 -11.01
N GLU A 185 26.43 2.46 -10.40
CA GLU A 185 25.14 2.71 -9.72
C GLU A 185 24.75 4.18 -9.74
N ILE A 186 23.44 4.41 -9.57
CA ILE A 186 22.87 5.71 -9.27
C ILE A 186 22.34 5.68 -7.83
N ALA A 187 22.84 6.58 -6.99
CA ALA A 187 22.35 6.82 -5.64
C ALA A 187 21.39 8.02 -5.64
N VAL A 188 20.20 7.81 -5.07
CA VAL A 188 19.16 8.83 -4.95
C VAL A 188 18.82 8.99 -3.48
N THR A 189 18.96 10.19 -2.94
CA THR A 189 18.77 10.49 -1.52
C THR A 189 17.76 11.64 -1.34
N PRO A 190 16.46 11.33 -1.21
CA PRO A 190 15.49 12.32 -0.79
C PRO A 190 15.72 12.70 0.69
N GLU A 191 15.57 13.99 1.02
CA GLU A 191 15.65 14.44 2.42
C GLU A 191 14.48 13.97 3.27
N LYS A 192 13.32 13.77 2.61
CA LYS A 192 12.11 13.25 3.24
C LYS A 192 11.43 12.28 2.26
N TRP A 193 11.22 11.04 2.70
CA TRP A 193 10.49 10.02 1.95
C TRP A 193 9.68 9.17 2.91
N TYR A 194 8.40 8.93 2.61
CA TYR A 194 7.51 8.23 3.50
C TYR A 194 7.51 6.73 3.23
N TYR A 195 7.66 5.95 4.31
CA TYR A 195 7.75 4.49 4.30
C TYR A 195 6.57 3.81 4.98
N GLY A 196 5.61 4.57 5.53
CA GLY A 196 4.48 4.04 6.26
C GLY A 196 3.18 4.73 5.91
N LEU A 197 2.08 4.05 6.26
CA LEU A 197 0.70 4.49 6.12
C LEU A 197 0.00 4.34 7.47
N ASP A 198 -0.56 5.41 8.00
CA ASP A 198 -1.60 5.32 9.01
C ASP A 198 -2.88 4.83 8.32
N TYR A 199 -3.28 3.60 8.59
CA TYR A 199 -4.38 2.99 7.88
C TYR A 199 -5.77 3.51 8.33
N LYS A 200 -5.87 4.22 9.46
CA LYS A 200 -7.12 4.86 9.89
C LYS A 200 -7.38 6.16 9.14
N THR A 201 -6.34 6.93 8.89
CA THR A 201 -6.47 8.24 8.24
C THR A 201 -6.14 8.20 6.74
N GLY A 202 -5.38 7.20 6.32
CA GLY A 202 -4.81 7.15 4.97
C GLY A 202 -3.65 8.11 4.77
N ASP A 203 -3.04 8.60 5.85
CA ASP A 203 -1.94 9.55 5.79
C ASP A 203 -0.58 8.84 5.74
N ALA A 204 0.36 9.51 5.05
CA ALA A 204 1.73 9.04 4.97
C ALA A 204 2.48 9.34 6.28
N VAL A 205 3.12 8.32 6.83
CA VAL A 205 3.87 8.37 8.08
C VAL A 205 5.28 7.79 7.90
N SER A 206 6.09 7.80 8.97
CA SER A 206 7.45 7.25 8.94
C SER A 206 8.35 7.88 7.87
N ALA A 207 8.44 9.22 7.88
CA ALA A 207 9.32 9.97 7.00
C ALA A 207 10.80 9.71 7.34
N GLN A 208 11.60 9.37 6.33
CA GLN A 208 13.03 9.09 6.49
C GLN A 208 13.85 9.77 5.41
N LYS A 209 15.08 10.17 5.75
CA LYS A 209 16.14 10.45 4.80
C LYS A 209 16.93 9.16 4.60
N LYS A 210 16.78 8.55 3.44
CA LYS A 210 17.44 7.26 3.15
C LYS A 210 17.92 7.22 1.72
N GLU A 211 19.20 6.91 1.54
CA GLU A 211 19.77 6.66 0.22
C GLU A 211 19.19 5.37 -0.37
N ARG A 212 18.89 5.42 -1.65
CA ARG A 212 18.46 4.27 -2.46
C ARG A 212 19.36 4.18 -3.68
N THR A 213 19.96 3.02 -3.87
CA THR A 213 20.85 2.77 -5.00
C THR A 213 20.16 1.90 -6.06
N VAL A 214 20.46 2.18 -7.30
CA VAL A 214 20.05 1.39 -8.46
C VAL A 214 21.30 1.02 -9.25
N THR A 215 21.53 -0.27 -9.38
CA THR A 215 22.59 -0.78 -10.27
C THR A 215 22.17 -0.52 -11.73
N VAL A 216 23.05 0.07 -12.50
CA VAL A 216 22.79 0.39 -13.89
C VAL A 216 23.23 -0.80 -14.78
N PRO A 217 22.33 -1.34 -15.60
CA PRO A 217 22.69 -2.46 -16.47
C PRO A 217 23.65 -2.03 -17.57
N GLU A 218 24.58 -2.90 -17.92
CA GLU A 218 25.59 -2.66 -18.98
C GLU A 218 24.96 -2.30 -20.34
N SER A 219 23.73 -2.78 -20.59
CA SER A 219 22.98 -2.45 -21.81
C SER A 219 22.63 -0.96 -21.95
N TYR A 220 22.83 -0.16 -20.89
CA TYR A 220 22.63 1.29 -20.93
C TYR A 220 23.89 2.06 -21.34
N TYR A 221 25.07 1.45 -21.26
CA TYR A 221 26.32 2.11 -21.60
C TYR A 221 26.36 2.62 -23.03
N GLY A 222 26.84 3.83 -23.21
CA GLY A 222 26.87 4.50 -24.51
C GLY A 222 25.51 4.90 -25.06
N THR A 223 24.43 4.77 -24.31
CA THR A 223 23.07 5.17 -24.72
C THR A 223 22.60 6.41 -23.99
N THR A 224 21.58 7.07 -24.51
CA THR A 224 20.99 8.31 -23.99
C THR A 224 19.51 8.10 -23.61
N GLY A 225 18.91 9.01 -22.85
CA GLY A 225 17.48 9.00 -22.53
C GLY A 225 17.04 7.79 -21.67
N ARG A 226 17.85 7.40 -20.69
CA ARG A 226 17.58 6.19 -19.87
C ARG A 226 16.93 6.51 -18.55
N LEU A 227 15.86 5.77 -18.21
CA LEU A 227 15.26 5.76 -16.90
C LEU A 227 16.21 5.03 -15.92
N VAL A 228 16.87 5.79 -15.06
CA VAL A 228 17.90 5.26 -14.13
C VAL A 228 17.39 5.07 -12.71
N ALA A 229 16.27 5.66 -12.34
CA ALA A 229 15.65 5.43 -11.03
C ALA A 229 14.13 5.45 -11.13
N ASN A 230 13.48 4.57 -10.37
CA ASN A 230 12.04 4.43 -10.32
C ASN A 230 11.62 3.93 -8.94
N PHE A 231 11.12 4.84 -8.09
CA PHE A 231 10.83 4.57 -6.69
C PHE A 231 9.39 4.90 -6.34
N PHE A 232 8.77 4.05 -5.54
CA PHE A 232 7.51 4.34 -4.89
C PHE A 232 7.73 4.94 -3.50
N GLY A 233 6.80 5.79 -3.08
CA GLY A 233 6.65 6.29 -1.72
C GLY A 233 5.19 6.27 -1.31
N ILE A 234 4.91 6.35 -0.03
CA ILE A 234 3.55 6.54 0.47
C ILE A 234 3.23 8.04 0.46
N SER A 235 2.00 8.39 0.10
CA SER A 235 1.55 9.78 0.10
C SER A 235 0.12 9.89 0.64
N GLY A 236 -0.06 10.76 1.61
CA GLY A 236 -1.38 11.14 2.13
C GLY A 236 -2.21 11.97 1.16
N SER A 237 -3.29 12.56 1.66
CA SER A 237 -4.16 13.45 0.89
C SER A 237 -3.45 14.70 0.41
N ASP A 238 -2.53 15.22 1.22
CA ASP A 238 -1.84 16.46 0.99
C ASP A 238 -0.63 16.31 0.07
N GLU A 239 -0.39 17.32 -0.73
CA GLU A 239 0.85 17.44 -1.50
C GLU A 239 2.00 17.81 -0.55
N TRP A 240 3.15 17.15 -0.75
CA TRP A 240 4.37 17.43 -0.01
C TRP A 240 5.55 17.59 -0.94
N THR A 241 6.60 18.25 -0.47
CA THR A 241 7.83 18.49 -1.23
C THR A 241 9.04 17.97 -0.50
N THR A 242 10.11 17.65 -1.26
CA THR A 242 11.41 17.28 -0.71
C THR A 242 12.53 17.71 -1.65
N ASN A 243 13.75 17.86 -1.11
CA ASN A 243 14.94 17.97 -1.91
C ASN A 243 15.51 16.56 -2.16
N ILE A 244 16.11 16.35 -3.33
CA ILE A 244 16.65 15.05 -3.72
C ILE A 244 18.08 15.25 -4.22
N ALA A 245 19.04 14.56 -3.60
CA ALA A 245 20.38 14.45 -4.15
C ALA A 245 20.46 13.21 -5.06
N VAL A 246 21.09 13.37 -6.23
CA VAL A 246 21.36 12.30 -7.20
C VAL A 246 22.85 12.23 -7.42
N GLU A 247 23.44 11.05 -7.26
CA GLU A 247 24.88 10.81 -7.44
C GLU A 247 25.08 9.57 -8.32
N ALA A 248 25.86 9.73 -9.36
CA ALA A 248 26.31 8.62 -10.21
C ALA A 248 27.68 8.14 -9.72
N ARG A 249 27.81 6.86 -9.45
CA ARG A 249 29.03 6.23 -8.97
C ARG A 249 29.55 5.20 -9.97
N GLY A 250 30.85 5.28 -10.23
CA GLY A 250 31.54 4.30 -11.06
C GLY A 250 31.65 2.94 -10.38
N THR A 251 32.05 1.92 -11.14
CA THR A 251 32.35 0.58 -10.64
C THR A 251 33.51 0.54 -9.66
N ASP A 252 34.33 1.59 -9.63
CA ASP A 252 35.43 1.84 -8.69
C ASP A 252 35.02 2.77 -7.54
N ALA A 253 33.73 3.05 -7.38
CA ALA A 253 33.14 3.99 -6.42
C ALA A 253 33.53 5.47 -6.68
N SER A 254 34.18 5.82 -7.78
CA SER A 254 34.41 7.21 -8.18
C SER A 254 33.10 7.93 -8.48
N VAL A 255 33.03 9.22 -8.20
CA VAL A 255 31.86 10.02 -8.53
C VAL A 255 31.94 10.49 -9.98
N LEU A 256 31.01 10.05 -10.79
CA LEU A 256 30.92 10.40 -12.24
C LEU A 256 30.04 11.58 -12.51
N GLY A 257 29.08 11.88 -11.61
CA GLY A 257 28.18 13.01 -11.74
C GLY A 257 27.35 13.24 -10.48
N LYS A 258 26.94 14.48 -10.28
CA LYS A 258 26.05 14.87 -9.18
C LYS A 258 25.02 15.89 -9.65
N ALA A 259 23.82 15.79 -9.12
CA ALA A 259 22.78 16.77 -9.30
C ALA A 259 21.92 16.90 -8.04
N SER A 260 21.25 18.03 -7.91
CA SER A 260 20.30 18.29 -6.82
C SER A 260 18.99 18.79 -7.41
N ILE A 261 17.90 18.20 -6.95
CA ILE A 261 16.54 18.59 -7.29
C ILE A 261 15.95 19.26 -6.04
N THR A 262 15.50 20.50 -6.17
CA THR A 262 14.96 21.29 -5.06
C THR A 262 13.46 21.34 -5.14
N GLY A 263 12.77 21.07 -4.01
CA GLY A 263 11.33 21.23 -3.89
C GLY A 263 10.52 20.28 -4.76
N ALA A 264 11.01 19.05 -4.99
CA ALA A 264 10.30 18.02 -5.76
C ALA A 264 8.91 17.73 -5.16
N PRO A 265 7.80 17.96 -5.92
CA PRO A 265 6.45 17.76 -5.40
C PRO A 265 5.97 16.32 -5.53
N PHE A 266 5.28 15.84 -4.50
CA PHE A 266 4.69 14.50 -4.46
C PHE A 266 3.26 14.54 -3.92
N LYS A 267 2.40 13.70 -4.48
CA LYS A 267 1.01 13.53 -4.08
C LYS A 267 0.60 12.08 -4.37
N ARG A 268 -0.44 11.59 -3.67
CA ARG A 268 -1.02 10.28 -3.97
C ARG A 268 -1.44 10.18 -5.45
N ASN A 269 -1.29 9.00 -6.02
CA ASN A 269 -1.63 8.70 -7.41
C ASN A 269 -0.97 9.64 -8.44
N ARG A 270 0.25 10.13 -8.15
CA ARG A 270 1.02 11.01 -9.03
C ARG A 270 2.41 10.45 -9.25
N ALA A 271 2.87 10.47 -10.50
CA ALA A 271 4.27 10.26 -10.86
C ALA A 271 4.94 11.61 -11.11
N THR A 272 6.06 11.84 -10.44
CA THR A 272 6.94 12.98 -10.67
C THR A 272 8.19 12.46 -11.37
N GLU A 273 8.43 12.92 -12.59
CA GLU A 273 9.56 12.51 -13.42
C GLU A 273 10.51 13.68 -13.62
N TYR A 274 11.78 13.44 -13.41
CA TYR A 274 12.87 14.35 -13.70
C TYR A 274 13.71 13.78 -14.82
N SER A 275 13.95 14.58 -15.85
CA SER A 275 14.84 14.22 -16.95
C SER A 275 15.91 15.31 -17.13
N GLY A 276 17.15 14.92 -17.34
CA GLY A 276 18.24 15.87 -17.47
C GLY A 276 19.59 15.23 -17.68
N ASN A 277 20.63 16.08 -17.66
CA ASN A 277 22.00 15.67 -17.81
C ASN A 277 22.67 15.51 -16.44
N LEU A 278 23.31 14.37 -16.22
CA LEU A 278 23.97 14.04 -14.96
C LEU A 278 25.50 14.03 -15.08
N PHE A 279 26.02 13.71 -16.27
CA PHE A 279 27.47 13.52 -16.50
C PHE A 279 28.13 14.73 -17.15
N ALA A 280 27.37 15.56 -17.87
CA ALA A 280 27.89 16.79 -18.45
C ALA A 280 28.10 17.87 -17.38
N SER A 281 29.13 18.68 -17.52
CA SER A 281 29.39 19.83 -16.65
C SER A 281 28.23 20.86 -16.77
N GLY A 282 27.60 21.21 -15.65
CA GLY A 282 26.44 22.10 -15.61
C GLY A 282 25.10 21.39 -15.76
N GLY A 283 25.06 20.09 -15.50
CA GLY A 283 23.86 19.27 -15.56
C GLY A 283 22.74 19.76 -14.62
N GLY A 284 21.52 19.67 -15.11
CA GLY A 284 20.28 19.98 -14.39
C GLY A 284 19.16 19.06 -14.83
N PHE A 285 18.09 19.01 -14.07
CA PHE A 285 16.92 18.19 -14.35
C PHE A 285 15.70 19.07 -14.59
N ASP A 286 14.99 18.79 -15.67
CA ASP A 286 13.64 19.29 -15.93
C ASP A 286 12.61 18.37 -15.31
N VAL A 287 11.49 18.96 -14.85
CA VAL A 287 10.42 18.22 -14.20
C VAL A 287 9.26 18.01 -15.16
N SER A 288 8.73 16.79 -15.16
CA SER A 288 7.43 16.45 -15.73
C SER A 288 6.58 15.78 -14.66
N ILE A 289 5.33 16.25 -14.51
CA ILE A 289 4.39 15.72 -13.52
C ILE A 289 3.23 15.09 -14.26
N SER A 290 2.93 13.85 -13.93
CA SER A 290 1.76 13.14 -14.44
C SER A 290 0.84 12.76 -13.30
N ASP A 291 -0.36 13.32 -13.30
CA ASP A 291 -1.45 12.94 -12.39
C ASP A 291 -2.09 11.60 -12.78
N ASP A 292 -1.78 11.11 -13.97
CA ASP A 292 -2.22 9.85 -14.56
C ASP A 292 -1.01 8.95 -14.76
N TRP A 293 -0.48 8.45 -13.66
CA TRP A 293 0.76 7.66 -13.73
C TRP A 293 0.62 6.31 -14.47
N ASP A 294 -0.61 5.84 -14.67
CA ASP A 294 -0.91 4.58 -15.36
C ASP A 294 -1.16 4.75 -16.86
N ASN A 295 -1.21 5.97 -17.37
CA ASN A 295 -1.06 6.12 -18.80
C ASN A 295 0.37 5.70 -19.17
N PRO A 296 0.57 4.56 -19.86
CA PRO A 296 1.86 4.28 -20.41
C PRO A 296 2.14 5.45 -21.35
N VAL A 297 3.12 6.27 -20.98
CA VAL A 297 3.77 7.11 -21.97
C VAL A 297 4.16 6.13 -23.05
N THR A 298 3.52 6.18 -24.20
CA THR A 298 3.90 5.48 -25.41
C THR A 298 5.24 6.04 -25.86
N GLY A 299 6.28 5.65 -25.13
CA GLY A 299 7.67 5.80 -25.50
C GLY A 299 8.08 4.42 -25.94
N GLU A 300 8.20 4.28 -27.25
CA GLU A 300 8.74 3.10 -27.89
C GLU A 300 10.02 2.67 -27.20
N CYS A 301 10.10 1.35 -26.95
CA CYS A 301 11.32 0.66 -26.55
C CYS A 301 12.40 0.77 -27.63
#